data_643207a5c45b68b10f6cabd6904f4fc0
#
_entry.id   643207a5c45b68b10f6cabd6904f4fc0
#
_cell.length_a   1.000
_cell.length_b   1.000
_cell.length_c   1.000
_cell.angle_alpha   90.00
_cell.angle_beta   90.00
_cell.angle_gamma   90.00
#
_symmetry.space_group_name_H-M   'P 1'
#
loop_
_entity.id
_entity.type
_entity.pdbx_description
1 polymer ?
#
loop_
_entity_poly.entity_id
_entity_poly.type
_entity_poly.pdbx_seq_one_letter_code
_entity_poly.pdbx_strand_id
1 'polypeptide(L)'
;MRKVLFLDRDGVINKDVSYLYKISDLEWVDGAKEALAYAYSKGYDLIVVTNQSGVARGYYKESDVQILHDHMAHELDYSGAPILHFYYCPHHKEGSVPLYAVDCECRKPKPGMINQAIKDYDVDPKSSFLIGDSQRDVDAAEAAGVKGYLFTGTNLLDFIKTII
;
A
#
# COMPACT_ATOMS: atom_id res chain seq x y z
N MET A 1 14.78 7.27 -14.11
CA MET A 1 13.48 7.10 -13.42
C MET A 1 13.40 5.72 -12.78
N ARG A 2 12.65 5.60 -11.71
CA ARG A 2 12.48 4.34 -10.96
C ARG A 2 11.33 3.52 -11.51
N LYS A 3 11.50 2.22 -11.51
CA LYS A 3 10.45 1.23 -11.77
C LYS A 3 9.91 0.78 -10.41
N VAL A 4 8.62 0.98 -10.15
CA VAL A 4 8.01 0.79 -8.84
C VAL A 4 6.85 -0.20 -8.89
N LEU A 5 6.81 -1.10 -7.91
CA LEU A 5 5.61 -1.83 -7.56
C LEU A 5 4.91 -1.10 -6.40
N PHE A 6 3.75 -0.55 -6.69
CA PHE A 6 2.86 0.01 -5.69
C PHE A 6 1.97 -1.08 -5.10
N LEU A 7 1.77 -1.08 -3.81
CA LEU A 7 1.01 -2.11 -3.12
C LEU A 7 0.01 -1.48 -2.16
N ASP A 8 -1.25 -1.93 -2.21
CA ASP A 8 -2.13 -1.73 -1.08
C ASP A 8 -1.62 -2.56 0.11
N ARG A 9 -1.94 -2.17 1.31
CA ARG A 9 -1.51 -2.87 2.52
C ARG A 9 -2.50 -3.97 2.89
N ASP A 10 -3.70 -3.57 3.34
CA ASP A 10 -4.72 -4.50 3.83
C ASP A 10 -5.31 -5.30 2.67
N GLY A 11 -5.26 -6.62 2.79
CA GLY A 11 -5.75 -7.54 1.76
C GLY A 11 -4.72 -7.90 0.68
N VAL A 12 -3.54 -7.28 0.67
CA VAL A 12 -2.45 -7.57 -0.28
C VAL A 12 -1.19 -8.00 0.45
N ILE A 13 -0.66 -7.16 1.34
CA ILE A 13 0.55 -7.47 2.12
C ILE A 13 0.18 -8.20 3.40
N ASN A 14 -0.79 -7.68 4.13
CA ASN A 14 -1.33 -8.31 5.34
C ASN A 14 -2.80 -8.66 5.14
N LYS A 15 -3.24 -9.67 5.88
CA LYS A 15 -4.66 -10.04 5.89
C LYS A 15 -5.48 -8.89 6.45
N ASP A 16 -6.61 -8.60 5.82
CA ASP A 16 -7.52 -7.56 6.28
C ASP A 16 -8.34 -8.09 7.45
N VAL A 17 -8.09 -7.51 8.63
CA VAL A 17 -8.80 -7.85 9.86
C VAL A 17 -9.71 -6.70 10.31
N SER A 18 -10.04 -5.80 9.40
CA SER A 18 -10.78 -4.56 9.64
C SER A 18 -10.06 -3.64 10.64
N TYR A 19 -9.46 -2.58 10.10
CA TYR A 19 -8.77 -1.55 10.89
C TYR A 19 -7.58 -2.09 11.69
N LEU A 20 -6.70 -2.85 11.04
CA LEU A 20 -5.46 -3.32 11.64
C LEU A 20 -4.58 -2.15 12.09
N TYR A 21 -4.19 -2.13 13.37
CA TYR A 21 -3.24 -1.14 13.88
C TYR A 21 -2.25 -1.71 14.91
N LYS A 22 -2.55 -2.85 15.51
CA LYS A 22 -1.67 -3.50 16.49
C LYS A 22 -0.74 -4.49 15.82
N ILE A 23 0.54 -4.45 16.20
CA ILE A 23 1.53 -5.42 15.73
C ILE A 23 1.09 -6.85 16.06
N SER A 24 0.51 -7.07 17.25
CA SER A 24 0.06 -8.39 17.70
C SER A 24 -1.03 -9.01 16.82
N ASP A 25 -1.77 -8.19 16.07
CA ASP A 25 -2.85 -8.65 15.19
C ASP A 25 -2.40 -8.79 13.72
N LEU A 26 -1.14 -8.48 13.44
CA LEU A 26 -0.59 -8.56 12.08
C LEU A 26 -0.47 -10.00 11.63
N GLU A 27 -1.12 -10.32 10.51
CA GLU A 27 -0.92 -11.58 9.79
C GLU A 27 -0.55 -11.25 8.35
N TRP A 28 0.55 -11.83 7.88
CA TRP A 28 0.97 -11.66 6.49
C TRP A 28 0.07 -12.46 5.55
N VAL A 29 -0.22 -11.90 4.39
CA VAL A 29 -0.83 -12.66 3.30
C VAL A 29 0.16 -13.74 2.87
N ASP A 30 -0.34 -14.93 2.55
CA ASP A 30 0.51 -16.04 2.11
C ASP A 30 1.35 -15.61 0.90
N GLY A 31 2.66 -15.84 0.99
CA GLY A 31 3.59 -15.48 -0.06
C GLY A 31 3.92 -13.99 -0.15
N ALA A 32 3.45 -13.15 0.77
CA ALA A 32 3.68 -11.70 0.69
C ALA A 32 5.15 -11.33 0.78
N LYS A 33 5.86 -11.81 1.78
CA LYS A 33 7.30 -11.49 1.93
C LYS A 33 8.11 -11.98 0.73
N GLU A 34 7.84 -13.19 0.28
CA GLU A 34 8.47 -13.80 -0.88
C GLU A 34 8.16 -13.04 -2.17
N ALA A 35 6.92 -12.59 -2.33
CA ALA A 35 6.48 -11.81 -3.49
C ALA A 35 7.22 -10.46 -3.58
N LEU A 36 7.30 -9.76 -2.46
CA LEU A 36 7.97 -8.45 -2.43
C LEU A 36 9.49 -8.61 -2.65
N ALA A 37 10.11 -9.62 -2.07
CA ALA A 37 11.51 -9.92 -2.31
C ALA A 37 11.77 -10.28 -3.78
N TYR A 38 10.87 -11.05 -4.37
CA TYR A 38 10.94 -11.41 -5.79
C TYR A 38 10.86 -10.17 -6.68
N ALA A 39 9.88 -9.29 -6.45
CA ALA A 39 9.74 -8.05 -7.20
C ALA A 39 10.97 -7.15 -7.06
N TYR A 40 11.48 -7.02 -5.86
CA TYR A 40 12.68 -6.24 -5.61
C TYR A 40 13.88 -6.82 -6.39
N SER A 41 14.04 -8.13 -6.41
CA SER A 41 15.10 -8.80 -7.15
C SER A 41 15.00 -8.60 -8.66
N LYS A 42 13.80 -8.29 -9.16
CA LYS A 42 13.54 -7.96 -10.57
C LYS A 42 13.72 -6.48 -10.89
N GLY A 43 14.19 -5.68 -9.94
CA GLY A 43 14.50 -4.28 -10.15
C GLY A 43 13.36 -3.32 -9.81
N TYR A 44 12.30 -3.76 -9.16
CA TYR A 44 11.23 -2.90 -8.71
C TYR A 44 11.51 -2.37 -7.31
N ASP A 45 11.46 -1.05 -7.15
CA ASP A 45 11.35 -0.47 -5.82
C ASP A 45 9.93 -0.67 -5.31
N LEU A 46 9.76 -0.76 -4.00
CA LEU A 46 8.50 -1.12 -3.36
C LEU A 46 7.94 0.09 -2.61
N ILE A 47 6.71 0.48 -2.93
CA ILE A 47 6.02 1.60 -2.25
C ILE A 47 4.61 1.14 -1.87
N VAL A 48 4.25 1.37 -0.61
CA VAL A 48 2.91 1.08 -0.10
C VAL A 48 2.05 2.33 -0.17
N VAL A 49 0.81 2.18 -0.66
CA VAL A 49 -0.19 3.24 -0.72
C VAL A 49 -1.50 2.72 -0.13
N THR A 50 -1.87 3.19 1.05
CA THR A 50 -2.97 2.59 1.83
C THR A 50 -3.92 3.63 2.39
N ASN A 51 -5.24 3.38 2.27
CA ASN A 51 -6.25 4.14 3.00
C ASN A 51 -6.28 3.66 4.44
N GLN A 52 -6.20 4.60 5.40
CA GLN A 52 -6.23 4.31 6.83
C GLN A 52 -7.27 5.19 7.51
N SER A 53 -8.53 5.01 7.12
CA SER A 53 -9.66 5.80 7.63
C SER A 53 -9.97 5.55 9.10
N GLY A 54 -9.40 4.52 9.71
CA GLY A 54 -9.52 4.29 11.15
C GLY A 54 -9.05 5.48 12.00
N VAL A 55 -8.10 6.26 11.48
CA VAL A 55 -7.67 7.51 12.12
C VAL A 55 -8.82 8.51 12.18
N ALA A 56 -9.48 8.76 11.05
CA ALA A 56 -10.63 9.67 10.98
C ALA A 56 -11.83 9.17 11.81
N ARG A 57 -11.96 7.87 11.97
CA ARG A 57 -13.03 7.25 12.76
C ARG A 57 -12.73 7.19 14.25
N GLY A 58 -11.53 7.56 14.67
CA GLY A 58 -11.12 7.54 16.06
C GLY A 58 -10.77 6.15 16.61
N TYR A 59 -10.55 5.17 15.73
CA TYR A 59 -10.23 3.80 16.16
C TYR A 59 -8.77 3.65 16.56
N TYR A 60 -7.88 4.45 15.99
CA TYR A 60 -6.46 4.51 16.32
C TYR A 60 -5.88 5.85 15.84
N LYS A 61 -4.63 6.10 16.21
CA LYS A 61 -3.95 7.37 15.91
C LYS A 61 -2.95 7.19 14.76
N GLU A 62 -2.52 8.30 14.16
CA GLU A 62 -1.43 8.26 13.18
C GLU A 62 -0.16 7.63 13.75
N SER A 63 0.14 7.86 15.05
CA SER A 63 1.28 7.22 15.70
C SER A 63 1.17 5.69 15.69
N ASP A 64 -0.02 5.14 15.81
CA ASP A 64 -0.25 3.70 15.71
C ASP A 64 0.03 3.20 14.29
N VAL A 65 -0.39 3.95 13.28
CA VAL A 65 -0.11 3.63 11.88
C VAL A 65 1.40 3.60 11.64
N GLN A 66 2.12 4.59 12.13
CA GLN A 66 3.57 4.69 11.95
C GLN A 66 4.31 3.56 12.65
N ILE A 67 3.91 3.21 13.87
CA ILE A 67 4.51 2.10 14.63
C ILE A 67 4.34 0.78 13.88
N LEU A 68 3.15 0.52 13.35
CA LEU A 68 2.88 -0.70 12.57
C LEU A 68 3.70 -0.71 11.28
N HIS A 69 3.76 0.40 10.57
CA HIS A 69 4.52 0.50 9.32
C HIS A 69 6.03 0.32 9.57
N ASP A 70 6.57 0.88 10.64
CA ASP A 70 7.97 0.70 11.00
C ASP A 70 8.29 -0.77 11.29
N HIS A 71 7.38 -1.47 11.99
CA HIS A 71 7.53 -2.89 12.25
C HIS A 71 7.48 -3.72 10.96
N MET A 72 6.51 -3.43 10.09
CA MET A 72 6.38 -4.11 8.80
C MET A 72 7.62 -3.87 7.92
N ALA A 73 8.10 -2.64 7.87
CA ALA A 73 9.30 -2.28 7.12
C ALA A 73 10.51 -3.06 7.61
N HIS A 74 10.68 -3.20 8.92
CA HIS A 74 11.78 -3.94 9.52
C HIS A 74 11.74 -5.42 9.15
N GLU A 75 10.58 -6.07 9.28
CA GLU A 75 10.43 -7.48 8.92
C GLU A 75 10.65 -7.71 7.42
N LEU A 76 10.15 -6.82 6.58
CA LEU A 76 10.32 -6.93 5.12
C LEU A 76 11.77 -6.70 4.71
N ASP A 77 12.45 -5.73 5.31
CA ASP A 77 13.87 -5.49 5.06
C ASP A 77 14.71 -6.73 5.39
N TYR A 78 14.43 -7.35 6.54
CA TYR A 78 15.07 -8.61 6.93
C TYR A 78 14.82 -9.73 5.92
N SER A 79 13.67 -9.72 5.26
CA SER A 79 13.29 -10.72 4.24
C SER A 79 13.81 -10.39 2.83
N GLY A 80 14.60 -9.34 2.67
CA GLY A 80 15.14 -8.93 1.37
C GLY A 80 14.18 -8.09 0.53
N ALA A 81 13.21 -7.45 1.16
CA ALA A 81 12.18 -6.64 0.50
C ALA A 81 12.08 -5.25 1.15
N PRO A 82 13.10 -4.38 1.00
CA PRO A 82 13.07 -3.07 1.61
C PRO A 82 11.96 -2.21 0.99
N ILE A 83 11.11 -1.65 1.85
CA ILE A 83 10.05 -0.73 1.41
C ILE A 83 10.64 0.68 1.34
N LEU A 84 10.52 1.30 0.17
CA LEU A 84 11.02 2.64 -0.06
C LEU A 84 10.23 3.69 0.72
N HIS A 85 8.90 3.57 0.74
CA HIS A 85 8.02 4.49 1.48
C HIS A 85 6.66 3.85 1.73
N PHE A 86 6.05 4.20 2.87
CA PHE A 86 4.65 3.92 3.18
C PHE A 86 3.87 5.22 3.10
N TYR A 87 3.04 5.38 2.07
CA TYR A 87 2.07 6.48 2.00
C TYR A 87 0.74 6.00 2.57
N TYR A 88 0.14 6.78 3.44
CA TYR A 88 -1.18 6.49 3.98
C TYR A 88 -2.08 7.71 3.95
N CYS A 89 -3.38 7.48 3.81
CA CYS A 89 -4.40 8.54 3.89
C CYS A 89 -5.21 8.33 5.16
N PRO A 90 -5.14 9.25 6.14
CA PRO A 90 -5.88 9.12 7.40
C PRO A 90 -7.29 9.68 7.33
N HIS A 91 -7.69 10.23 6.18
CA HIS A 91 -8.93 11.01 6.05
C HIS A 91 -10.14 10.16 5.67
N HIS A 92 -11.31 10.59 6.13
CA HIS A 92 -12.60 10.15 5.63
C HIS A 92 -13.64 11.20 5.99
N LYS A 93 -14.40 11.70 5.01
CA LYS A 93 -15.36 12.78 5.22
C LYS A 93 -16.47 12.44 6.22
N GLU A 94 -16.75 11.18 6.44
CA GLU A 94 -17.73 10.69 7.42
C GLU A 94 -17.09 10.28 8.75
N GLY A 95 -15.84 10.63 8.98
CA GLY A 95 -15.13 10.34 10.22
C GLY A 95 -15.68 11.14 11.39
N SER A 96 -15.39 10.67 12.60
CA SER A 96 -15.81 11.31 13.85
C SER A 96 -14.76 12.25 14.44
N VAL A 97 -13.53 12.20 13.96
CA VAL A 97 -12.44 13.09 14.40
C VAL A 97 -12.36 14.30 13.47
N PRO A 98 -12.70 15.51 13.94
CA PRO A 98 -12.83 16.68 13.04
C PRO A 98 -11.59 16.98 12.20
N LEU A 99 -10.39 16.81 12.76
CA LEU A 99 -9.14 17.06 12.05
C LEU A 99 -8.98 16.20 10.79
N TYR A 100 -9.50 14.99 10.81
CA TYR A 100 -9.37 14.02 9.73
C TYR A 100 -10.67 13.78 8.95
N ALA A 101 -11.78 14.34 9.42
CA ALA A 101 -13.10 14.20 8.78
C ALA A 101 -13.28 15.21 7.64
N VAL A 102 -12.43 15.09 6.63
CA VAL A 102 -12.34 16.03 5.51
C VAL A 102 -12.22 15.28 4.20
N ASP A 103 -12.60 15.93 3.11
CA ASP A 103 -12.25 15.48 1.76
C ASP A 103 -10.76 15.77 1.52
N CYS A 104 -10.14 14.92 0.71
CA CYS A 104 -8.72 15.05 0.37
C CYS A 104 -8.47 14.51 -1.03
N GLU A 105 -7.26 14.74 -1.54
CA GLU A 105 -6.82 14.19 -2.82
C GLU A 105 -6.04 12.87 -2.66
N CYS A 106 -5.76 12.46 -1.41
CA CYS A 106 -4.94 11.27 -1.17
C CYS A 106 -5.74 9.97 -1.01
N ARG A 107 -7.04 10.05 -0.68
CA ARG A 107 -7.84 8.83 -0.46
C ARG A 107 -8.17 8.15 -1.80
N LYS A 108 -7.75 6.89 -1.95
CA LYS A 108 -8.15 6.08 -3.12
C LYS A 108 -9.67 5.98 -3.20
N PRO A 109 -10.28 6.14 -4.36
CA PRO A 109 -9.73 6.03 -5.72
C PRO A 109 -9.03 7.27 -6.27
N LYS A 110 -8.82 8.31 -5.49
CA LYS A 110 -8.03 9.47 -5.95
C LYS A 110 -6.55 9.10 -6.00
N PRO A 111 -5.79 9.65 -6.95
CA PRO A 111 -4.40 9.24 -7.19
C PRO A 111 -3.36 10.00 -6.37
N GLY A 112 -3.76 10.78 -5.36
CA GLY A 112 -2.88 11.71 -4.68
C GLY A 112 -1.62 11.08 -4.08
N MET A 113 -1.76 9.92 -3.42
CA MET A 113 -0.59 9.23 -2.85
C MET A 113 0.37 8.74 -3.94
N ILE A 114 -0.17 8.18 -5.02
CA ILE A 114 0.65 7.68 -6.13
C ILE A 114 1.35 8.85 -6.84
N ASN A 115 0.63 9.94 -7.10
CA ASN A 115 1.21 11.14 -7.71
C ASN A 115 2.32 11.73 -6.83
N GLN A 116 2.14 11.72 -5.51
CA GLN A 116 3.17 12.20 -4.59
C GLN A 116 4.41 11.32 -4.65
N ALA A 117 4.24 10.00 -4.70
CA ALA A 117 5.35 9.07 -4.84
C ALA A 117 6.12 9.27 -6.16
N ILE A 118 5.39 9.46 -7.26
CA ILE A 118 5.99 9.72 -8.57
C ILE A 118 6.90 10.95 -8.50
N LYS A 119 6.43 12.00 -7.83
CA LYS A 119 7.19 13.24 -7.66
C LYS A 119 8.37 13.06 -6.72
N ASP A 120 8.16 12.43 -5.56
CA ASP A 120 9.17 12.30 -4.51
C ASP A 120 10.35 11.43 -4.94
N TYR A 121 10.10 10.41 -5.75
CA TYR A 121 11.08 9.38 -6.09
C TYR A 121 11.41 9.28 -7.57
N ASP A 122 10.98 10.22 -8.38
CA ASP A 122 11.22 10.20 -9.84
C ASP A 122 10.79 8.85 -10.45
N VAL A 123 9.55 8.46 -10.22
CA VAL A 123 8.99 7.19 -10.69
C VAL A 123 8.60 7.28 -12.16
N ASP A 124 8.89 6.24 -12.93
CA ASP A 124 8.37 6.08 -14.28
C ASP A 124 7.00 5.36 -14.22
N PRO A 125 5.89 6.08 -14.43
CA PRO A 125 4.57 5.46 -14.34
C PRO A 125 4.37 4.32 -15.34
N LYS A 126 4.92 4.43 -16.52
CA LYS A 126 4.72 3.45 -17.61
C LYS A 126 5.41 2.11 -17.34
N SER A 127 6.51 2.10 -16.59
CA SER A 127 7.22 0.88 -16.23
C SER A 127 6.88 0.37 -14.85
N SER A 128 5.95 1.04 -14.16
CA SER A 128 5.49 0.71 -12.82
C SER A 128 4.09 0.09 -12.87
N PHE A 129 3.70 -0.58 -11.80
CA PHE A 129 2.34 -1.12 -11.67
C PHE A 129 1.91 -1.16 -10.20
N LEU A 130 0.62 -1.35 -9.98
CA LEU A 130 0.03 -1.45 -8.65
C LEU A 130 -0.73 -2.76 -8.50
N ILE A 131 -0.63 -3.38 -7.33
CA ILE A 131 -1.47 -4.51 -6.93
C ILE A 131 -2.35 -4.04 -5.76
N GLY A 132 -3.66 -4.19 -5.93
CA GLY A 132 -4.65 -3.87 -4.92
C GLY A 132 -5.71 -4.97 -4.81
N ASP A 133 -6.53 -4.92 -3.76
CA ASP A 133 -7.59 -5.90 -3.52
C ASP A 133 -8.98 -5.37 -3.89
N SER A 134 -9.09 -4.12 -4.31
CA SER A 134 -10.36 -3.52 -4.67
C SER A 134 -10.25 -2.63 -5.91
N GLN A 135 -11.39 -2.37 -6.54
CA GLN A 135 -11.44 -1.55 -7.76
C GLN A 135 -10.92 -0.13 -7.52
N ARG A 136 -11.11 0.44 -6.34
CA ARG A 136 -10.60 1.79 -6.02
C ARG A 136 -9.07 1.87 -6.09
N ASP A 137 -8.36 0.78 -5.80
CA ASP A 137 -6.90 0.72 -5.94
C ASP A 137 -6.49 0.81 -7.40
N VAL A 138 -7.15 0.03 -8.24
CA VAL A 138 -6.91 0.01 -9.70
C VAL A 138 -7.24 1.38 -10.30
N ASP A 139 -8.36 1.98 -9.90
CA ASP A 139 -8.78 3.29 -10.40
C ASP A 139 -7.78 4.38 -10.01
N ALA A 140 -7.26 4.35 -8.79
CA ALA A 140 -6.24 5.29 -8.34
C ALA A 140 -4.95 5.16 -9.17
N ALA A 141 -4.52 3.94 -9.44
CA ALA A 141 -3.34 3.68 -10.25
C ALA A 141 -3.52 4.21 -11.67
N GLU A 142 -4.64 3.89 -12.32
CA GLU A 142 -4.91 4.32 -13.69
C GLU A 142 -5.02 5.84 -13.79
N ALA A 143 -5.62 6.50 -12.80
CA ALA A 143 -5.68 7.96 -12.75
C ALA A 143 -4.30 8.61 -12.65
N ALA A 144 -3.32 7.89 -12.10
CA ALA A 144 -1.92 8.34 -12.03
C ALA A 144 -1.07 7.88 -13.22
N GLY A 145 -1.65 7.20 -14.20
CA GLY A 145 -0.93 6.67 -15.37
C GLY A 145 -0.16 5.39 -15.10
N VAL A 146 -0.52 4.67 -14.02
CA VAL A 146 0.11 3.43 -13.60
C VAL A 146 -0.85 2.27 -13.86
N LYS A 147 -0.34 1.14 -14.37
CA LYS A 147 -1.17 -0.04 -14.57
C LYS A 147 -1.57 -0.65 -13.23
N GLY A 148 -2.87 -0.86 -13.04
CA GLY A 148 -3.41 -1.51 -11.83
C GLY A 148 -3.81 -2.96 -12.09
N TYR A 149 -3.51 -3.83 -11.11
CA TYR A 149 -3.93 -5.23 -11.11
C TYR A 149 -4.73 -5.52 -9.86
N LEU A 150 -5.83 -6.22 -10.02
CA LEU A 150 -6.65 -6.67 -8.90
C LEU A 150 -6.12 -8.02 -8.42
N PHE A 151 -5.71 -8.09 -7.15
CA PHE A 151 -5.20 -9.33 -6.56
C PHE A 151 -6.31 -10.36 -6.48
N THR A 152 -6.04 -11.53 -7.05
CA THR A 152 -6.91 -12.70 -7.00
C THR A 152 -6.13 -13.90 -6.48
N GLY A 153 -6.83 -14.85 -5.85
CA GLY A 153 -6.20 -16.01 -5.26
C GLY A 153 -5.80 -15.77 -3.80
N THR A 154 -4.93 -16.62 -3.28
CA THR A 154 -4.57 -16.64 -1.86
C THR A 154 -3.07 -16.48 -1.61
N ASN A 155 -2.24 -16.53 -2.64
CA ASN A 155 -0.79 -16.44 -2.52
C ASN A 155 -0.25 -15.32 -3.41
N LEU A 156 0.36 -14.32 -2.79
CA LEU A 156 0.83 -13.14 -3.53
C LEU A 156 2.02 -13.46 -4.44
N LEU A 157 2.89 -14.38 -4.05
CA LEU A 157 4.01 -14.78 -4.91
C LEU A 157 3.53 -15.43 -6.20
N ASP A 158 2.57 -16.34 -6.10
CA ASP A 158 1.98 -16.99 -7.27
C ASP A 158 1.33 -15.95 -8.19
N PHE A 159 0.64 -14.98 -7.60
CA PHE A 159 0.00 -13.91 -8.35
C PHE A 159 1.01 -13.03 -9.08
N ILE A 160 2.05 -12.57 -8.38
CA ILE A 160 3.01 -11.64 -8.96
C ILE A 160 3.83 -12.30 -10.09
N LYS A 161 4.08 -13.58 -10.00
CA LYS A 161 4.75 -14.35 -11.05
C LYS A 161 3.96 -14.43 -12.35
N THR A 162 2.67 -14.15 -12.33
CA THR A 162 1.87 -14.05 -13.55
C THR A 162 2.07 -12.70 -14.25
N ILE A 163 2.67 -11.73 -13.57
CA ILE A 163 2.86 -10.36 -14.06
C ILE A 163 4.31 -10.11 -14.48
N ILE A 164 5.26 -10.54 -13.66
CA ILE A 164 6.70 -10.30 -13.90
C ILE A 164 7.58 -11.59 -13.81
#